data_6e1c4a4f0db79a0006ee15709b5aaedd
#
_entry.id   6e1c4a4f0db79a0006ee15709b5aaedd
#
_cell.length_a   1.000
_cell.length_b   1.000
_cell.length_c   1.000
_cell.angle_alpha   90.00
_cell.angle_beta   90.00
_cell.angle_gamma   90.00
#
_symmetry.space_group_name_H-M   'P 1'
#
loop_
_entity.id
_entity.type
_entity.pdbx_description
1 polymer ?
#
loop_
_entity_poly.entity_id
_entity_poly.type
_entity_poly.pdbx_seq_one_letter_code
_entity_poly.pdbx_strand_id
1 'polypeptide(L)'
;MQGDIVTYDYFGGLYINMTNRCDCHCVFCIWDQEASALGGLWLQEEPAKEAVLAEILAQDLGQYTEIVFCGYGEPTCRADDLFWLCDQLRAAGRADLPPIRLNTNGHGSLINHRDITPELKGRLDAVSVSLNGSNREEYLRLTRPGAGEKGWQAMLDFVRQAVQYVPKVMVSIVDYDKSPQEMEACRRLAEELGATFRVRPFAG
;
A
#
# COMPACT_ATOMS: atom_id res chain seq x y z
N MET A 1 -19.53 6.37 -20.12
CA MET A 1 -18.06 6.27 -19.99
C MET A 1 -17.79 6.32 -18.49
N GLN A 2 -17.31 5.24 -17.92
CA GLN A 2 -16.84 5.24 -16.54
C GLN A 2 -15.52 6.01 -16.56
N GLY A 3 -15.46 7.16 -15.88
CA GLY A 3 -14.22 7.94 -15.73
C GLY A 3 -13.21 7.17 -14.85
N ASP A 4 -11.96 7.53 -14.93
CA ASP A 4 -10.92 6.98 -14.06
C ASP A 4 -11.24 7.30 -12.59
N ILE A 5 -11.24 6.28 -11.73
CA ILE A 5 -11.48 6.44 -10.29
C ILE A 5 -10.12 6.68 -9.62
N VAL A 6 -9.86 7.93 -9.25
CA VAL A 6 -8.66 8.35 -8.55
C VAL A 6 -8.86 8.29 -7.03
N THR A 7 -10.03 8.74 -6.55
CA THR A 7 -10.40 8.65 -5.14
C THR A 7 -11.64 7.78 -4.95
N TYR A 8 -11.68 6.98 -3.89
CA TYR A 8 -12.84 6.14 -3.57
C TYR A 8 -12.95 5.86 -2.08
N ASP A 9 -14.22 5.68 -1.65
CA ASP A 9 -14.52 5.35 -0.26
C ASP A 9 -14.38 3.84 -0.03
N TYR A 10 -13.62 3.46 1.00
CA TYR A 10 -13.49 2.07 1.38
C TYR A 10 -13.25 1.94 2.89
N PHE A 11 -14.10 1.18 3.59
CA PHE A 11 -14.03 0.99 5.05
C PHE A 11 -13.85 2.28 5.87
N GLY A 12 -14.50 3.37 5.48
CA GLY A 12 -14.44 4.66 6.17
C GLY A 12 -13.16 5.46 5.92
N GLY A 13 -12.31 5.02 5.04
CA GLY A 13 -11.13 5.75 4.56
C GLY A 13 -11.32 6.30 3.16
N LEU A 14 -10.61 7.39 2.85
CA LEU A 14 -10.45 7.91 1.49
C LEU A 14 -9.25 7.24 0.84
N TYR A 15 -9.50 6.37 -0.14
CA TYR A 15 -8.44 5.64 -0.84
C TYR A 15 -8.02 6.36 -2.12
N ILE A 16 -6.72 6.38 -2.38
CA ILE A 16 -6.10 7.12 -3.49
C ILE A 16 -5.43 6.14 -4.45
N ASN A 17 -5.98 6.07 -5.66
CA ASN A 17 -5.49 5.23 -6.75
C ASN A 17 -4.65 6.08 -7.72
N MET A 18 -3.34 5.91 -7.70
CA MET A 18 -2.41 6.75 -8.45
C MET A 18 -1.86 6.10 -9.71
N THR A 19 -1.87 4.77 -9.79
CA THR A 19 -1.16 4.02 -10.82
C THR A 19 -1.68 2.60 -10.94
N ASN A 20 -1.59 2.04 -12.13
CA ASN A 20 -1.79 0.60 -12.37
C ASN A 20 -0.48 -0.19 -12.32
N ARG A 21 0.69 0.51 -12.28
CA ARG A 21 2.00 -0.15 -12.26
C ARG A 21 2.22 -0.88 -10.95
N CYS A 22 2.63 -2.13 -11.06
CA CYS A 22 3.05 -2.96 -9.94
C CYS A 22 4.12 -3.93 -10.43
N ASP A 23 5.13 -4.19 -9.63
CA ASP A 23 6.17 -5.18 -9.93
C ASP A 23 5.81 -6.60 -9.46
N CYS A 24 4.64 -6.79 -8.83
CA CYS A 24 4.11 -8.08 -8.40
C CYS A 24 2.94 -8.52 -9.28
N HIS A 25 2.75 -9.86 -9.39
CA HIS A 25 1.62 -10.51 -10.05
C HIS A 25 0.96 -11.50 -9.09
N CYS A 26 0.43 -10.96 -7.97
CA CYS A 26 -0.13 -11.76 -6.88
C CYS A 26 -1.29 -12.62 -7.37
N VAL A 27 -1.32 -13.91 -6.95
CA VAL A 27 -2.38 -14.86 -7.32
C VAL A 27 -3.78 -14.49 -6.81
N PHE A 28 -3.86 -13.60 -5.86
CA PHE A 28 -5.08 -13.08 -5.25
C PHE A 28 -5.28 -11.58 -5.54
N CYS A 29 -4.63 -11.04 -6.59
CA CYS A 29 -4.76 -9.63 -6.93
C CYS A 29 -6.22 -9.32 -7.32
N ILE A 30 -6.76 -8.25 -6.73
CA ILE A 30 -8.16 -7.86 -6.99
C ILE A 30 -8.39 -7.43 -8.44
N TRP A 31 -7.36 -7.06 -9.18
CA TRP A 31 -7.50 -6.68 -10.58
C TRP A 31 -7.80 -7.88 -11.50
N ASP A 32 -7.35 -9.10 -11.11
CA ASP A 32 -7.61 -10.35 -11.83
C ASP A 32 -9.00 -10.95 -11.51
N GLN A 33 -9.73 -10.35 -10.55
CA GLN A 33 -11.03 -10.85 -10.11
C GLN A 33 -12.14 -10.15 -10.90
N GLU A 34 -12.79 -10.86 -11.82
CA GLU A 34 -13.94 -10.34 -12.60
C GLU A 34 -15.10 -9.84 -11.73
N ALA A 35 -15.19 -10.32 -10.48
CA ALA A 35 -16.23 -9.98 -9.51
C ALA A 35 -15.80 -8.91 -8.50
N SER A 36 -14.70 -8.20 -8.71
CA SER A 36 -14.26 -7.16 -7.77
C SER A 36 -15.35 -6.11 -7.57
N ALA A 37 -15.82 -5.97 -6.33
CA ALA A 37 -16.78 -4.93 -5.93
C ALA A 37 -16.25 -3.50 -6.20
N LEU A 38 -14.96 -3.37 -6.50
CA LEU A 38 -14.24 -2.15 -6.84
C LEU A 38 -14.00 -2.03 -8.37
N GLY A 39 -14.88 -2.59 -9.20
CA GLY A 39 -14.80 -2.45 -10.65
C GLY A 39 -14.66 -0.98 -11.07
N GLY A 40 -13.68 -0.69 -11.96
CA GLY A 40 -13.45 0.66 -12.47
C GLY A 40 -12.23 1.37 -11.87
N LEU A 41 -11.45 0.73 -11.00
CA LEU A 41 -10.18 1.30 -10.50
C LEU A 41 -9.04 1.23 -11.53
N TRP A 42 -9.22 0.56 -12.66
CA TRP A 42 -8.21 0.58 -13.72
C TRP A 42 -8.17 1.96 -14.37
N LEU A 43 -7.06 2.64 -14.22
CA LEU A 43 -6.81 3.95 -14.81
C LEU A 43 -6.49 3.78 -16.30
N GLN A 44 -7.11 4.57 -17.17
CA GLN A 44 -6.75 4.62 -18.58
C GLN A 44 -5.43 5.37 -18.79
N GLU A 45 -5.24 6.43 -17.96
CA GLU A 45 -3.99 7.17 -17.89
C GLU A 45 -3.65 7.44 -16.41
N GLU A 46 -2.38 7.48 -16.08
CA GLU A 46 -1.95 7.88 -14.73
C GLU A 46 -2.27 9.36 -14.52
N PRO A 47 -3.01 9.73 -13.46
CA PRO A 47 -3.38 11.12 -13.21
C PRO A 47 -2.15 11.95 -12.84
N ALA A 48 -2.11 13.21 -13.28
CA ALA A 48 -1.13 14.17 -12.79
C ALA A 48 -1.29 14.35 -11.28
N LYS A 49 -0.18 14.47 -10.54
CA LYS A 49 -0.21 14.60 -9.08
C LYS A 49 -1.01 15.81 -8.60
N GLU A 50 -1.02 16.90 -9.38
CA GLU A 50 -1.80 18.10 -9.09
C GLU A 50 -3.31 17.83 -9.19
N ALA A 51 -3.73 16.99 -10.14
CA ALA A 51 -5.13 16.57 -10.27
C ALA A 51 -5.53 15.66 -9.10
N VAL A 52 -4.66 14.72 -8.71
CA VAL A 52 -4.87 13.88 -7.51
C VAL A 52 -5.03 14.74 -6.26
N LEU A 53 -4.16 15.73 -6.06
CA LEU A 53 -4.24 16.65 -4.92
C LEU A 53 -5.55 17.42 -4.92
N ALA A 54 -5.95 17.97 -6.06
CA ALA A 54 -7.18 18.73 -6.19
C ALA A 54 -8.39 17.87 -5.85
N GLU A 55 -8.42 16.61 -6.30
CA GLU A 55 -9.51 15.68 -6.02
C GLU A 55 -9.57 15.30 -4.53
N ILE A 56 -8.43 15.06 -3.87
CA ILE A 56 -8.39 14.82 -2.43
C ILE A 56 -8.89 16.04 -1.65
N LEU A 57 -8.43 17.24 -1.99
CA LEU A 57 -8.79 18.48 -1.28
C LEU A 57 -10.26 18.90 -1.51
N ALA A 58 -10.90 18.42 -2.57
CA ALA A 58 -12.31 18.63 -2.84
C ALA A 58 -13.22 17.78 -1.93
N GLN A 59 -12.68 16.76 -1.25
CA GLN A 59 -13.43 15.92 -0.34
C GLN A 59 -13.65 16.61 1.02
N ASP A 60 -14.73 16.25 1.68
CA ASP A 60 -14.94 16.53 3.11
C ASP A 60 -14.07 15.56 3.92
N LEU A 61 -12.81 15.98 4.21
CA LEU A 61 -11.82 15.09 4.83
C LEU A 61 -12.21 14.68 6.26
N GLY A 62 -13.01 15.51 6.94
CA GLY A 62 -13.43 15.24 8.31
C GLY A 62 -14.35 14.01 8.47
N GLN A 63 -14.94 13.50 7.38
CA GLN A 63 -15.75 12.29 7.42
C GLN A 63 -14.93 11.00 7.37
N TYR A 64 -13.64 11.09 6.99
CA TYR A 64 -12.78 9.92 6.82
C TYR A 64 -11.91 9.65 8.04
N THR A 65 -11.70 8.37 8.35
CA THR A 65 -10.81 7.95 9.43
C THR A 65 -9.33 7.99 9.04
N GLU A 66 -9.05 7.94 7.74
CA GLU A 66 -7.70 7.97 7.18
C GLU A 66 -7.71 8.27 5.67
N ILE A 67 -6.60 8.81 5.15
CA ILE A 67 -6.28 8.83 3.71
C ILE A 67 -5.35 7.66 3.44
N VAL A 68 -5.66 6.83 2.43
CA VAL A 68 -4.91 5.62 2.14
C VAL A 68 -4.42 5.62 0.70
N PHE A 69 -3.12 5.74 0.50
CA PHE A 69 -2.54 5.51 -0.83
C PHE A 69 -2.57 4.01 -1.13
N CYS A 70 -3.48 3.61 -2.01
CA CYS A 70 -3.76 2.22 -2.38
C CYS A 70 -4.67 2.18 -3.62
N GLY A 71 -4.37 1.31 -4.55
CA GLY A 71 -5.16 1.08 -5.75
C GLY A 71 -4.88 -0.31 -6.32
N TYR A 72 -5.04 -0.48 -7.61
CA TYR A 72 -4.64 -1.72 -8.30
C TYR A 72 -3.12 -1.86 -8.38
N GLY A 73 -2.42 -0.75 -8.58
CA GLY A 73 -0.96 -0.73 -8.65
C GLY A 73 -0.28 -0.56 -7.28
N GLU A 74 1.03 -0.49 -7.33
CA GLU A 74 1.89 -0.20 -6.19
C GLU A 74 2.18 1.31 -6.12
N PRO A 75 1.71 2.03 -5.10
CA PRO A 75 1.87 3.48 -5.03
C PRO A 75 3.32 3.95 -5.08
N THR A 76 4.26 3.15 -4.56
CA THR A 76 5.70 3.49 -4.57
C THR A 76 6.35 3.40 -5.96
N CYS A 77 5.64 2.91 -7.00
CA CYS A 77 6.04 3.12 -8.39
C CYS A 77 6.05 4.62 -8.77
N ARG A 78 5.37 5.45 -7.98
CA ARG A 78 5.33 6.91 -8.10
C ARG A 78 5.74 7.57 -6.77
N ALA A 79 6.86 7.11 -6.20
CA ALA A 79 7.29 7.54 -4.87
C ALA A 79 7.44 9.07 -4.75
N ASP A 80 8.04 9.72 -5.75
CA ASP A 80 8.24 11.18 -5.71
C ASP A 80 6.91 11.96 -5.74
N ASP A 81 5.92 11.48 -6.50
CA ASP A 81 4.58 12.07 -6.52
C ASP A 81 3.84 11.81 -5.21
N LEU A 82 3.95 10.59 -4.65
CA LEU A 82 3.41 10.23 -3.35
C LEU A 82 3.95 11.17 -2.25
N PHE A 83 5.26 11.38 -2.21
CA PHE A 83 5.88 12.25 -1.22
C PHE A 83 5.46 13.71 -1.40
N TRP A 84 5.43 14.19 -2.64
CA TRP A 84 4.94 15.52 -2.94
C TRP A 84 3.48 15.70 -2.48
N LEU A 85 2.60 14.73 -2.75
CA LEU A 85 1.21 14.76 -2.29
C LEU A 85 1.10 14.84 -0.77
N CYS A 86 1.86 14.00 -0.05
CA CYS A 86 1.91 14.06 1.41
C CYS A 86 2.36 15.43 1.91
N ASP A 87 3.41 16.00 1.31
CA ASP A 87 3.92 17.32 1.69
C ASP A 87 2.87 18.42 1.44
N GLN A 88 2.15 18.40 0.31
CA GLN A 88 1.08 19.36 0.02
C GLN A 88 -0.10 19.20 0.98
N LEU A 89 -0.52 17.98 1.30
CA LEU A 89 -1.60 17.71 2.25
C LEU A 89 -1.24 18.23 3.65
N ARG A 90 0.01 18.02 4.10
CA ARG A 90 0.49 18.55 5.37
C ARG A 90 0.58 20.09 5.34
N ALA A 91 1.07 20.67 4.24
CA ALA A 91 1.20 22.13 4.08
C ALA A 91 -0.14 22.84 3.98
N ALA A 92 -1.20 22.17 3.55
CA ALA A 92 -2.55 22.73 3.50
C ALA A 92 -3.10 23.15 4.88
N GLY A 93 -2.51 22.66 5.97
CA GLY A 93 -2.81 23.06 7.35
C GLY A 93 -4.27 22.83 7.76
N ARG A 94 -4.97 21.90 7.11
CA ARG A 94 -6.37 21.57 7.43
C ARG A 94 -6.47 20.89 8.78
N ALA A 95 -7.30 21.43 9.67
CA ALA A 95 -7.52 20.86 11.00
C ALA A 95 -8.25 19.50 10.93
N ASP A 96 -8.95 19.21 9.84
CA ASP A 96 -9.69 17.99 9.55
C ASP A 96 -8.90 16.97 8.72
N LEU A 97 -7.58 17.20 8.51
CA LEU A 97 -6.73 16.23 7.80
C LEU A 97 -6.58 14.93 8.60
N PRO A 98 -7.14 13.81 8.11
CA PRO A 98 -7.01 12.54 8.82
C PRO A 98 -5.60 11.96 8.67
N PRO A 99 -5.22 10.94 9.46
CA PRO A 99 -3.96 10.23 9.30
C PRO A 99 -3.75 9.73 7.87
N ILE A 100 -2.50 9.79 7.40
CA ILE A 100 -2.12 9.35 6.06
C ILE A 100 -1.44 7.99 6.16
N ARG A 101 -1.95 7.01 5.43
CA ARG A 101 -1.41 5.65 5.36
C ARG A 101 -1.01 5.27 3.94
N LEU A 102 0.06 4.50 3.84
CA LEU A 102 0.48 3.82 2.61
C LEU A 102 0.21 2.32 2.74
N ASN A 103 -0.47 1.73 1.75
CA ASN A 103 -0.47 0.29 1.53
C ASN A 103 0.54 -0.02 0.42
N THR A 104 1.47 -0.94 0.67
CA THR A 104 2.58 -1.23 -0.26
C THR A 104 2.97 -2.71 -0.24
N ASN A 105 3.56 -3.17 -1.33
CA ASN A 105 4.21 -4.48 -1.38
C ASN A 105 5.60 -4.49 -0.71
N GLY A 106 6.11 -3.32 -0.31
CA GLY A 106 7.41 -3.17 0.34
C GLY A 106 8.61 -3.13 -0.61
N HIS A 107 8.40 -3.03 -1.91
CA HIS A 107 9.48 -2.98 -2.90
C HIS A 107 9.90 -1.56 -3.27
N GLY A 108 9.37 -0.55 -2.57
CA GLY A 108 9.58 0.85 -2.94
C GLY A 108 11.05 1.24 -3.11
N SER A 109 11.93 0.82 -2.20
CA SER A 109 13.37 1.11 -2.33
C SER A 109 14.01 0.38 -3.51
N LEU A 110 13.59 -0.84 -3.79
CA LEU A 110 14.07 -1.62 -4.94
C LEU A 110 13.61 -1.00 -6.27
N ILE A 111 12.33 -0.63 -6.38
CA ILE A 111 11.74 -0.03 -7.57
C ILE A 111 12.40 1.32 -7.91
N ASN A 112 12.67 2.13 -6.88
CA ASN A 112 13.23 3.47 -7.07
C ASN A 112 14.78 3.50 -7.06
N HIS A 113 15.43 2.34 -6.96
CA HIS A 113 16.90 2.21 -6.91
C HIS A 113 17.56 3.08 -5.83
N ARG A 114 16.85 3.37 -4.74
CA ARG A 114 17.32 4.14 -3.56
C ARG A 114 16.50 3.77 -2.34
N ASP A 115 17.09 3.95 -1.16
CA ASP A 115 16.30 3.81 0.07
C ASP A 115 15.33 4.99 0.21
N ILE A 116 14.02 4.69 0.10
CA ILE A 116 12.95 5.67 0.24
C ILE A 116 12.39 5.74 1.67
N THR A 117 12.82 4.85 2.56
CA THR A 117 12.21 4.74 3.90
C THR A 117 12.44 5.95 4.80
N PRO A 118 13.61 6.66 4.75
CA PRO A 118 13.78 7.91 5.49
C PRO A 118 12.81 9.02 5.05
N GLU A 119 12.39 9.00 3.77
CA GLU A 119 11.48 9.99 3.22
C GLU A 119 10.03 9.83 3.70
N LEU A 120 9.69 8.69 4.34
CA LEU A 120 8.38 8.45 4.93
C LEU A 120 8.14 9.28 6.21
N LYS A 121 9.26 9.70 6.86
CA LYS A 121 9.21 10.41 8.14
C LYS A 121 8.45 11.74 8.04
N GLY A 122 7.45 11.91 8.90
CA GLY A 122 6.62 13.11 8.95
C GLY A 122 5.58 13.23 7.83
N ARG A 123 5.69 12.41 6.77
CA ARG A 123 4.73 12.34 5.67
C ARG A 123 3.62 11.34 5.96
N LEU A 124 3.97 10.15 6.44
CA LEU A 124 3.04 9.06 6.73
C LEU A 124 2.87 8.84 8.22
N ASP A 125 1.64 8.61 8.65
CA ASP A 125 1.29 8.21 10.03
C ASP A 125 1.30 6.69 10.18
N ALA A 126 1.05 5.98 9.07
CA ALA A 126 1.04 4.52 9.06
C ALA A 126 1.53 3.95 7.71
N VAL A 127 2.11 2.76 7.76
CA VAL A 127 2.42 1.94 6.59
C VAL A 127 1.90 0.52 6.81
N SER A 128 1.22 -0.04 5.80
CA SER A 128 0.80 -1.43 5.77
C SER A 128 1.53 -2.15 4.64
N VAL A 129 2.44 -3.07 5.00
CA VAL A 129 3.23 -3.82 4.03
C VAL A 129 2.60 -5.19 3.81
N SER A 130 2.47 -5.60 2.55
CA SER A 130 1.91 -6.89 2.14
C SER A 130 2.97 -7.98 2.27
N LEU A 131 3.02 -8.65 3.44
CA LEU A 131 3.91 -9.79 3.71
C LEU A 131 3.51 -11.04 2.92
N ASN A 132 2.25 -11.42 3.00
CA ASN A 132 1.59 -12.50 2.27
C ASN A 132 2.21 -13.92 2.36
N GLY A 133 3.38 -14.09 2.96
CA GLY A 133 4.03 -15.39 3.16
C GLY A 133 4.93 -15.38 4.39
N SER A 134 5.07 -16.53 5.07
CA SER A 134 5.90 -16.68 6.25
C SER A 134 7.37 -16.97 5.94
N ASN A 135 7.63 -17.32 4.68
CA ASN A 135 8.97 -17.64 4.16
C ASN A 135 9.07 -17.26 2.68
N ARG A 136 10.30 -17.28 2.16
CA ARG A 136 10.62 -16.88 0.80
C ARG A 136 9.84 -17.69 -0.26
N GLU A 137 9.76 -18.99 -0.10
CA GLU A 137 9.13 -19.86 -1.11
C GLU A 137 7.64 -19.55 -1.23
N GLU A 138 6.93 -19.47 -0.10
CA GLU A 138 5.52 -19.11 -0.04
C GLU A 138 5.29 -17.70 -0.60
N TYR A 139 6.10 -16.72 -0.20
CA TYR A 139 6.03 -15.37 -0.69
C TYR A 139 6.14 -15.30 -2.21
N LEU A 140 7.15 -15.94 -2.80
CA LEU A 140 7.37 -15.95 -4.24
C LEU A 140 6.23 -16.63 -5.00
N ARG A 141 5.70 -17.74 -4.45
CA ARG A 141 4.55 -18.44 -5.03
C ARG A 141 3.31 -17.56 -5.09
N LEU A 142 3.04 -16.80 -4.04
CA LEU A 142 1.82 -16.00 -3.88
C LEU A 142 1.92 -14.61 -4.55
N THR A 143 3.05 -13.94 -4.43
CA THR A 143 3.18 -12.54 -4.89
C THR A 143 3.81 -12.40 -6.26
N ARG A 144 4.56 -13.39 -6.73
CA ARG A 144 5.22 -13.44 -8.05
C ARG A 144 5.91 -12.13 -8.39
N PRO A 145 6.89 -11.67 -7.58
CA PRO A 145 7.55 -10.39 -7.81
C PRO A 145 8.45 -10.46 -9.06
N GLY A 146 8.42 -9.43 -9.90
CA GLY A 146 9.26 -9.33 -11.10
C GLY A 146 10.76 -9.38 -10.79
N ALA A 147 11.16 -8.93 -9.60
CA ALA A 147 12.53 -9.01 -9.10
C ALA A 147 12.90 -10.40 -8.52
N GLY A 148 11.99 -11.38 -8.52
CA GLY A 148 12.22 -12.72 -7.98
C GLY A 148 12.60 -12.68 -6.51
N GLU A 149 13.62 -13.46 -6.12
CA GLU A 149 14.07 -13.58 -4.72
C GLU A 149 14.47 -12.26 -4.07
N LYS A 150 14.93 -11.28 -4.86
CA LYS A 150 15.28 -9.95 -4.36
C LYS A 150 14.06 -9.22 -3.78
N GLY A 151 12.86 -9.51 -4.28
CA GLY A 151 11.62 -8.92 -3.76
C GLY A 151 11.35 -9.34 -2.31
N TRP A 152 11.57 -10.61 -1.96
CA TRP A 152 11.45 -11.07 -0.57
C TRP A 152 12.36 -10.28 0.38
N GLN A 153 13.66 -10.17 0.02
CA GLN A 153 14.61 -9.45 0.86
C GLN A 153 14.27 -7.96 0.94
N ALA A 154 13.93 -7.34 -0.20
CA ALA A 154 13.58 -5.93 -0.27
C ALA A 154 12.36 -5.59 0.61
N MET A 155 11.34 -6.43 0.62
CA MET A 155 10.16 -6.26 1.48
C MET A 155 10.53 -6.34 2.96
N LEU A 156 11.34 -7.32 3.37
CA LEU A 156 11.81 -7.45 4.77
C LEU A 156 12.63 -6.24 5.21
N ASP A 157 13.55 -5.78 4.35
CA ASP A 157 14.41 -4.63 4.65
C ASP A 157 13.60 -3.34 4.70
N PHE A 158 12.60 -3.19 3.81
CA PHE A 158 11.68 -2.07 3.86
C PHE A 158 10.92 -1.99 5.20
N VAL A 159 10.40 -3.12 5.71
CA VAL A 159 9.72 -3.15 7.01
C VAL A 159 10.68 -2.76 8.13
N ARG A 160 11.90 -3.36 8.18
CA ARG A 160 12.90 -3.06 9.21
C ARG A 160 13.29 -1.59 9.25
N GLN A 161 13.37 -0.95 8.09
CA GLN A 161 13.69 0.48 8.00
C GLN A 161 12.46 1.34 8.32
N ALA A 162 11.29 1.02 7.78
CA ALA A 162 10.08 1.80 7.97
C ALA A 162 9.71 1.97 9.46
N VAL A 163 9.93 0.95 10.32
CA VAL A 163 9.67 1.03 11.76
C VAL A 163 10.49 2.11 12.47
N GLN A 164 11.58 2.56 11.87
CA GLN A 164 12.43 3.63 12.42
C GLN A 164 11.89 5.04 12.09
N TYR A 165 11.05 5.17 11.07
CA TYR A 165 10.64 6.46 10.52
C TYR A 165 9.14 6.71 10.63
N VAL A 166 8.30 5.67 10.69
CA VAL A 166 6.84 5.78 10.68
C VAL A 166 6.25 5.34 12.01
N PRO A 167 5.32 6.11 12.61
CA PRO A 167 4.76 5.80 13.92
C PRO A 167 4.05 4.46 14.02
N LYS A 168 3.38 4.03 12.93
CA LYS A 168 2.64 2.76 12.88
C LYS A 168 3.05 1.97 11.65
N VAL A 169 3.72 0.87 11.85
CA VAL A 169 4.04 -0.09 10.78
C VAL A 169 3.33 -1.40 11.08
N MET A 170 2.57 -1.87 10.08
CA MET A 170 1.93 -3.18 10.11
C MET A 170 2.35 -3.99 8.91
N VAL A 171 2.43 -5.28 9.07
CA VAL A 171 2.47 -6.23 7.97
C VAL A 171 1.15 -6.96 7.88
N SER A 172 0.70 -7.24 6.66
CA SER A 172 -0.57 -7.90 6.43
C SER A 172 -0.42 -9.10 5.50
N ILE A 173 -1.31 -10.05 5.69
CA ILE A 173 -1.50 -11.17 4.76
C ILE A 173 -2.94 -11.15 4.26
N VAL A 174 -3.16 -11.70 3.07
CA VAL A 174 -4.50 -12.06 2.61
C VAL A 174 -4.78 -13.50 3.06
N ASP A 175 -5.97 -13.73 3.61
CA ASP A 175 -6.46 -15.06 3.96
C ASP A 175 -6.85 -15.82 2.69
N TYR A 176 -5.81 -16.23 1.94
CA TYR A 176 -5.91 -16.99 0.71
C TYR A 176 -5.10 -18.28 0.86
N ASP A 177 -5.79 -19.42 0.91
CA ASP A 177 -5.17 -20.74 1.00
C ASP A 177 -4.11 -20.85 2.13
N LYS A 178 -4.46 -20.34 3.33
CA LYS A 178 -3.57 -20.33 4.49
C LYS A 178 -4.07 -21.16 5.64
N SER A 179 -3.21 -22.04 6.13
CA SER A 179 -3.43 -22.76 7.38
C SER A 179 -3.23 -21.83 8.60
N PRO A 180 -3.83 -22.16 9.76
CA PRO A 180 -3.57 -21.44 11.01
C PRO A 180 -2.08 -21.39 11.40
N GLN A 181 -1.31 -22.43 11.06
CA GLN A 181 0.13 -22.53 11.34
C GLN A 181 0.92 -21.50 10.49
N GLU A 182 0.56 -21.35 9.22
CA GLU A 182 1.18 -20.35 8.32
C GLU A 182 0.85 -18.93 8.77
N MET A 183 -0.41 -18.66 9.17
CA MET A 183 -0.80 -17.36 9.71
C MET A 183 -0.02 -17.02 10.98
N GLU A 184 0.16 -17.99 11.88
CA GLU A 184 0.95 -17.83 13.11
C GLU A 184 2.44 -17.61 12.80
N ALA A 185 3.00 -18.27 11.80
CA ALA A 185 4.37 -18.03 11.35
C ALA A 185 4.53 -16.60 10.78
N CYS A 186 3.57 -16.11 10.00
CA CYS A 186 3.55 -14.73 9.53
C CYS A 186 3.46 -13.72 10.68
N ARG A 187 2.66 -14.02 11.71
CA ARG A 187 2.54 -13.16 12.90
C ARG A 187 3.87 -13.05 13.64
N ARG A 188 4.56 -14.17 13.87
CA ARG A 188 5.89 -14.18 14.51
C ARG A 188 6.92 -13.38 13.68
N LEU A 189 6.95 -13.57 12.38
CA LEU A 189 7.83 -12.81 11.50
C LEU A 189 7.53 -11.30 11.59
N ALA A 190 6.27 -10.89 11.68
CA ALA A 190 5.89 -9.50 11.88
C ALA A 190 6.47 -8.93 13.19
N GLU A 191 6.36 -9.68 14.28
CA GLU A 191 6.91 -9.30 15.60
C GLU A 191 8.44 -9.19 15.57
N GLU A 192 9.14 -10.12 14.91
CA GLU A 192 10.59 -10.08 14.71
C GLU A 192 11.03 -8.85 13.90
N LEU A 193 10.19 -8.39 13.00
CA LEU A 193 10.41 -7.17 12.20
C LEU A 193 10.07 -5.89 12.96
N GLY A 194 9.49 -5.97 14.17
CA GLY A 194 9.04 -4.82 14.95
C GLY A 194 7.73 -4.21 14.46
N ALA A 195 6.96 -4.92 13.66
CA ALA A 195 5.69 -4.46 13.08
C ALA A 195 4.49 -5.16 13.73
N THR A 196 3.32 -4.53 13.66
CA THR A 196 2.06 -5.19 14.03
C THR A 196 1.59 -6.10 12.89
N PHE A 197 0.73 -7.06 13.20
CA PHE A 197 0.23 -8.05 12.24
C PHE A 197 -1.27 -7.91 11.99
N ARG A 198 -1.69 -8.07 10.72
CA ARG A 198 -3.10 -8.03 10.32
C ARG A 198 -3.39 -9.12 9.27
N VAL A 199 -4.49 -9.83 9.46
CA VAL A 199 -5.08 -10.71 8.43
C VAL A 199 -6.18 -9.92 7.71
N ARG A 200 -6.16 -9.93 6.38
CA ARG A 200 -7.19 -9.36 5.51
C ARG A 200 -7.99 -10.50 4.90
N PRO A 201 -9.33 -10.45 4.91
CA PRO A 201 -10.13 -11.44 4.23
C PRO A 201 -9.82 -11.43 2.72
N PHE A 202 -9.83 -12.60 2.11
CA PHE A 202 -9.77 -12.71 0.66
C PHE A 202 -11.10 -12.18 0.08
N ALA A 203 -11.00 -11.29 -0.90
CA ALA A 203 -12.14 -10.65 -1.56
C ALA A 203 -12.31 -11.24 -2.98
N GLY A 204 -12.47 -12.56 -3.07
CA GLY A 204 -12.74 -13.27 -4.30
C GLY A 204 -14.01 -14.08 -4.22
#